data_dd872bf0c1e579c92c3a19dae3cbfeba
#
_entry.id   dd872bf0c1e579c92c3a19dae3cbfeba
#
_cell.length_a   1.000
_cell.length_b   1.000
_cell.length_c   1.000
_cell.angle_alpha   90.00
_cell.angle_beta   90.00
_cell.angle_gamma   90.00
#
_symmetry.space_group_name_H-M   'P 1'
#
loop_
_entity.id
_entity.type
_entity.pdbx_description
1 polymer ?
#
loop_
_entity_poly.entity_id
_entity_poly.type
_entity_poly.pdbx_seq_one_letter_code
_entity_poly.pdbx_strand_id
1 'polypeptide(L)'
;MREEATLFHGCIEVEETPYGLVPRRFTQAQLAHWDQIGMVRAARAHGIAGTTMRFVTDQAQISFSYHVLSICGEKMTFDLYEGERLTDSITRPTQDLEGRVVFSLLDGGTEQEVTIYLPFTAELAFSAFSEGLKPIEKTAYSGRILWLGDSISQGMHALHPSQTLVGILGRTWKYEIINQGVGGCGYKDICRDFTYGDWHPDLLVLLLGTNDTGPADVSWDAYQAQVRECLDCAQERFLADQIRLISPFWRG
;
A
#
# COMPACT_ATOMS: atom_id res chain seq x y z
N MET A 1 -13.92 -0.20 -17.53
CA MET A 1 -12.90 0.32 -16.58
C MET A 1 -12.36 1.61 -17.16
N ARG A 2 -12.29 2.69 -16.38
CA ARG A 2 -11.70 3.96 -16.86
C ARG A 2 -10.20 3.74 -17.12
N GLU A 3 -9.66 4.40 -18.12
CA GLU A 3 -8.24 4.30 -18.48
C GLU A 3 -7.33 4.71 -17.29
N GLU A 4 -7.75 5.71 -16.54
CA GLU A 4 -7.02 6.20 -15.36
C GLU A 4 -6.89 5.15 -14.22
N ALA A 5 -7.72 4.11 -14.20
CA ALA A 5 -7.57 3.01 -13.24
C ALA A 5 -6.25 2.24 -13.46
N THR A 6 -5.71 2.25 -14.66
CA THR A 6 -4.43 1.58 -14.98
C THR A 6 -3.21 2.36 -14.52
N LEU A 7 -3.38 3.62 -14.05
CA LEU A 7 -2.30 4.40 -13.44
C LEU A 7 -1.88 3.83 -12.07
N PHE A 8 -2.78 3.09 -11.39
CA PHE A 8 -2.52 2.63 -10.03
C PHE A 8 -1.76 1.31 -9.98
N HIS A 9 -0.70 1.28 -9.18
CA HIS A 9 0.14 0.13 -8.89
C HIS A 9 0.21 -0.12 -7.39
N GLY A 10 0.58 -1.34 -6.97
CA GLY A 10 0.59 -1.72 -5.56
C GLY A 10 -0.81 -1.90 -4.96
N CYS A 11 -1.80 -2.17 -5.81
CA CYS A 11 -3.17 -2.48 -5.43
C CYS A 11 -3.69 -3.70 -6.19
N ILE A 12 -4.62 -4.44 -5.57
CA ILE A 12 -5.26 -5.63 -6.15
C ILE A 12 -6.27 -5.23 -7.21
N GLU A 13 -7.06 -4.22 -6.90
CA GLU A 13 -8.12 -3.70 -7.77
C GLU A 13 -8.25 -2.18 -7.61
N VAL A 14 -8.92 -1.55 -8.56
CA VAL A 14 -9.33 -0.15 -8.48
C VAL A 14 -10.85 -0.10 -8.57
N GLU A 15 -11.48 0.26 -7.46
CA GLU A 15 -12.93 0.38 -7.34
C GLU A 15 -13.41 1.72 -7.88
N GLU A 16 -14.47 1.74 -8.67
CA GLU A 16 -15.12 2.97 -9.11
C GLU A 16 -16.25 3.33 -8.14
N THR A 17 -16.14 4.51 -7.52
CA THR A 17 -17.11 5.05 -6.56
C THR A 17 -17.71 6.36 -7.06
N PRO A 18 -18.79 6.88 -6.42
CA PRO A 18 -19.31 8.21 -6.74
C PRO A 18 -18.30 9.36 -6.56
N TYR A 19 -17.24 9.14 -5.75
CA TYR A 19 -16.18 10.13 -5.48
C TYR A 19 -14.98 9.99 -6.40
N GLY A 20 -14.87 8.90 -7.17
CA GLY A 20 -13.77 8.61 -8.07
C GLY A 20 -13.21 7.20 -7.90
N LEU A 21 -11.97 7.00 -8.34
CA LEU A 21 -11.25 5.74 -8.33
C LEU A 21 -10.57 5.50 -6.98
N VAL A 22 -10.81 4.34 -6.36
CA VAL A 22 -10.23 3.95 -5.07
C VAL A 22 -9.32 2.73 -5.28
N PRO A 23 -8.00 2.86 -5.14
CA PRO A 23 -7.11 1.70 -5.20
C PRO A 23 -7.25 0.86 -3.93
N ARG A 24 -7.50 -0.43 -4.09
CA ARG A 24 -7.70 -1.41 -3.00
C ARG A 24 -6.49 -2.32 -2.89
N ARG A 25 -5.87 -2.36 -1.72
CA ARG A 25 -4.78 -3.30 -1.40
C ARG A 25 -5.26 -4.58 -0.72
N PHE A 26 -6.52 -4.65 -0.39
CA PHE A 26 -7.23 -5.80 0.15
C PHE A 26 -8.44 -6.13 -0.73
N THR A 27 -8.81 -7.41 -0.79
CA THR A 27 -10.08 -7.82 -1.40
C THR A 27 -11.26 -7.43 -0.51
N GLN A 28 -12.48 -7.43 -1.05
CA GLN A 28 -13.69 -7.15 -0.28
C GLN A 28 -13.87 -8.09 0.91
N ALA A 29 -13.53 -9.40 0.73
CA ALA A 29 -13.59 -10.38 1.82
C ALA A 29 -12.59 -10.05 2.94
N GLN A 30 -11.38 -9.63 2.57
CA GLN A 30 -10.36 -9.22 3.52
C GLN A 30 -10.74 -7.93 4.25
N LEU A 31 -11.33 -6.94 3.56
CA LEU A 31 -11.83 -5.72 4.20
C LEU A 31 -12.95 -6.03 5.19
N ALA A 32 -13.90 -6.91 4.84
CA ALA A 32 -14.95 -7.35 5.74
C ALA A 32 -14.40 -8.04 7.02
N HIS A 33 -13.29 -8.76 6.92
CA HIS A 33 -12.57 -9.31 8.07
C HIS A 33 -12.02 -8.19 8.97
N TRP A 34 -11.35 -7.19 8.41
CA TRP A 34 -10.81 -6.05 9.17
C TRP A 34 -11.89 -5.22 9.83
N ASP A 35 -13.04 -5.04 9.18
CA ASP A 35 -14.19 -4.32 9.74
C ASP A 35 -14.74 -4.98 11.02
N GLN A 36 -14.61 -6.31 11.13
CA GLN A 36 -15.01 -7.07 12.33
C GLN A 36 -13.99 -6.97 13.48
N ILE A 37 -12.71 -6.72 13.19
CA ILE A 37 -11.66 -6.63 14.22
C ILE A 37 -11.76 -5.34 15.02
N GLY A 38 -12.26 -4.25 14.43
CA GLY A 38 -12.53 -2.98 15.11
C GLY A 38 -12.09 -1.75 14.30
N MET A 39 -12.75 -0.64 14.55
CA MET A 39 -12.68 0.60 13.76
C MET A 39 -11.26 1.09 13.45
N VAL A 40 -10.34 1.03 14.41
CA VAL A 40 -8.97 1.53 14.22
C VAL A 40 -8.20 0.70 13.22
N ARG A 41 -8.32 -0.64 13.28
CA ARG A 41 -7.66 -1.54 12.33
C ARG A 41 -8.35 -1.54 10.97
N ALA A 42 -9.67 -1.45 10.95
CA ALA A 42 -10.44 -1.26 9.73
C ALA A 42 -9.98 -0.01 8.96
N ALA A 43 -9.95 1.17 9.60
CA ALA A 43 -9.48 2.39 8.98
C ALA A 43 -8.04 2.27 8.42
N ARG A 44 -7.14 1.54 9.13
CA ARG A 44 -5.78 1.27 8.69
C ARG A 44 -5.73 0.31 7.50
N ALA A 45 -6.61 -0.69 7.45
CA ALA A 45 -6.72 -1.62 6.33
C ALA A 45 -7.27 -0.94 5.08
N HIS A 46 -8.27 -0.08 5.22
CA HIS A 46 -8.81 0.74 4.13
C HIS A 46 -7.80 1.75 3.58
N GLY A 47 -6.84 2.22 4.39
CA GLY A 47 -5.77 3.11 3.94
C GLY A 47 -4.95 2.52 2.79
N ILE A 48 -4.49 3.37 1.87
CA ILE A 48 -3.88 2.97 0.59
C ILE A 48 -2.34 2.83 0.65
N ALA A 49 -1.81 2.33 1.75
CA ALA A 49 -0.37 2.17 1.98
C ALA A 49 0.32 1.34 0.88
N GLY A 50 1.44 1.85 0.35
CA GLY A 50 2.22 1.19 -0.68
C GLY A 50 1.68 1.36 -2.10
N THR A 51 0.54 2.02 -2.26
CA THR A 51 -0.01 2.32 -3.59
C THR A 51 0.71 3.51 -4.23
N THR A 52 0.88 3.44 -5.53
CA THR A 52 1.48 4.50 -6.36
C THR A 52 0.64 4.75 -7.60
N MET A 53 0.77 5.95 -8.19
CA MET A 53 0.39 6.20 -9.58
C MET A 53 1.67 6.22 -10.42
N ARG A 54 1.69 5.50 -11.56
CA ARG A 54 2.85 5.44 -12.45
C ARG A 54 2.43 5.67 -13.89
N PHE A 55 3.10 6.58 -14.55
CA PHE A 55 2.80 6.96 -15.93
C PHE A 55 4.00 7.61 -16.60
N VAL A 56 3.91 7.70 -17.92
CA VAL A 56 4.80 8.51 -18.75
C VAL A 56 4.04 9.76 -19.17
N THR A 57 4.69 10.92 -19.18
CA THR A 57 4.10 12.18 -19.61
C THR A 57 5.15 13.15 -20.13
N ASP A 58 4.72 14.05 -21.01
CA ASP A 58 5.48 15.20 -21.50
C ASP A 58 4.94 16.54 -20.97
N GLN A 59 3.93 16.47 -20.09
CA GLN A 59 3.31 17.68 -19.54
C GLN A 59 4.26 18.41 -18.61
N ALA A 60 4.21 19.75 -18.60
CA ALA A 60 4.96 20.58 -17.64
C ALA A 60 4.32 20.57 -16.24
N GLN A 61 3.04 20.20 -16.15
CA GLN A 61 2.28 20.15 -14.90
C GLN A 61 1.28 19.00 -14.95
N ILE A 62 1.18 18.28 -13.84
CA ILE A 62 0.21 17.21 -13.64
C ILE A 62 -0.66 17.51 -12.43
N SER A 63 -1.88 17.02 -12.45
CA SER A 63 -2.81 17.23 -11.33
C SER A 63 -3.88 16.15 -11.27
N PHE A 64 -4.42 15.98 -10.07
CA PHE A 64 -5.58 15.16 -9.78
C PHE A 64 -6.32 15.70 -8.56
N SER A 65 -7.60 15.40 -8.45
CA SER A 65 -8.39 15.68 -7.24
C SER A 65 -8.47 14.43 -6.36
N TYR A 66 -8.62 14.64 -5.06
CA TYR A 66 -8.87 13.57 -4.11
C TYR A 66 -10.08 13.87 -3.23
N HIS A 67 -10.71 12.81 -2.74
CA HIS A 67 -11.72 12.83 -1.69
C HIS A 67 -11.36 11.82 -0.62
N VAL A 68 -11.40 12.23 0.66
CA VAL A 68 -11.06 11.37 1.81
C VAL A 68 -12.28 10.57 2.22
N LEU A 69 -12.19 9.25 2.18
CA LEU A 69 -13.26 8.33 2.56
C LEU A 69 -13.12 7.87 4.01
N SER A 70 -11.88 7.59 4.45
CA SER A 70 -11.56 7.28 5.86
C SER A 70 -10.17 7.75 6.25
N ILE A 71 -9.92 7.90 7.55
CA ILE A 71 -8.70 8.49 8.10
C ILE A 71 -8.09 7.53 9.12
N CYS A 72 -6.78 7.28 9.00
CA CYS A 72 -6.00 6.53 9.99
C CYS A 72 -4.71 7.23 10.46
N GLY A 73 -4.53 8.51 10.09
CA GLY A 73 -3.43 9.38 10.51
C GLY A 73 -3.79 10.85 10.34
N GLU A 74 -2.89 11.76 10.70
CA GLU A 74 -3.16 13.20 10.75
C GLU A 74 -2.85 13.95 9.44
N LYS A 75 -1.93 13.43 8.64
CA LYS A 75 -1.41 14.08 7.43
C LYS A 75 -1.36 13.11 6.26
N MET A 76 -1.63 13.62 5.07
CA MET A 76 -1.49 12.94 3.79
C MET A 76 -0.32 13.55 3.04
N THR A 77 0.69 12.77 2.73
CA THR A 77 1.82 13.22 1.92
C THR A 77 1.80 12.49 0.58
N PHE A 78 1.93 13.25 -0.49
CA PHE A 78 2.08 12.75 -1.86
C PHE A 78 3.51 13.07 -2.29
N ASP A 79 4.32 12.06 -2.62
CA ASP A 79 5.69 12.26 -3.08
C ASP A 79 5.77 12.08 -4.59
N LEU A 80 6.37 13.06 -5.27
CA LEU A 80 6.64 13.02 -6.70
C LEU A 80 8.06 12.52 -6.96
N TYR A 81 8.17 11.49 -7.79
CA TYR A 81 9.41 11.02 -8.37
C TYR A 81 9.41 11.24 -9.90
N GLU A 82 10.46 11.86 -10.39
CA GLU A 82 10.80 11.91 -11.81
C GLU A 82 11.97 10.96 -12.02
N GLY A 83 11.73 9.85 -12.74
CA GLY A 83 12.65 8.73 -12.77
C GLY A 83 12.90 8.16 -11.37
N GLU A 84 14.16 8.17 -10.92
CA GLU A 84 14.57 7.65 -9.60
C GLU A 84 14.71 8.75 -8.52
N ARG A 85 14.40 10.00 -8.85
CA ARG A 85 14.63 11.15 -7.98
C ARG A 85 13.32 11.65 -7.37
N LEU A 86 13.30 11.81 -6.04
CA LEU A 86 12.27 12.58 -5.35
C LEU A 86 12.45 14.06 -5.69
N THR A 87 11.50 14.67 -6.39
CA THR A 87 11.58 16.05 -6.88
C THR A 87 10.65 17.01 -6.15
N ASP A 88 9.52 16.50 -5.63
CA ASP A 88 8.58 17.31 -4.86
C ASP A 88 7.78 16.46 -3.87
N SER A 89 7.19 17.10 -2.86
CA SER A 89 6.31 16.48 -1.87
C SER A 89 5.24 17.47 -1.43
N ILE A 90 3.99 17.05 -1.53
CA ILE A 90 2.83 17.85 -1.09
C ILE A 90 2.19 17.17 0.10
N THR A 91 2.14 17.88 1.24
CA THR A 91 1.47 17.40 2.46
C THR A 91 0.18 18.19 2.70
N ARG A 92 -0.89 17.48 3.05
CA ARG A 92 -2.20 18.01 3.43
C ARG A 92 -2.63 17.41 4.77
N PRO A 93 -3.34 18.15 5.63
CA PRO A 93 -4.01 17.55 6.77
C PRO A 93 -5.13 16.62 6.31
N THR A 94 -5.37 15.53 7.04
CA THR A 94 -6.45 14.57 6.69
C THR A 94 -7.85 15.14 6.91
N GLN A 95 -7.96 16.29 7.61
CA GLN A 95 -9.20 17.03 7.79
C GLN A 95 -9.64 17.79 6.52
N ASP A 96 -8.73 18.00 5.56
CA ASP A 96 -9.07 18.50 4.22
C ASP A 96 -9.71 17.35 3.43
N LEU A 97 -11.02 17.15 3.62
CA LEU A 97 -11.76 15.99 3.11
C LEU A 97 -11.79 15.90 1.58
N GLU A 98 -11.48 16.97 0.89
CA GLU A 98 -11.32 17.01 -0.56
C GLU A 98 -10.27 18.05 -0.95
N GLY A 99 -9.66 17.86 -2.10
CA GLY A 99 -8.69 18.81 -2.60
C GLY A 99 -8.11 18.42 -3.95
N ARG A 100 -7.23 19.27 -4.44
CA ARG A 100 -6.47 19.07 -5.66
C ARG A 100 -4.98 19.07 -5.36
N VAL A 101 -4.29 18.10 -5.90
CA VAL A 101 -2.82 18.02 -5.93
C VAL A 101 -2.36 18.48 -7.30
N VAL A 102 -1.37 19.36 -7.33
CA VAL A 102 -0.77 19.88 -8.55
C VAL A 102 0.74 19.85 -8.39
N PHE A 103 1.42 19.13 -9.29
CA PHE A 103 2.87 19.08 -9.36
C PHE A 103 3.38 19.76 -10.64
N SER A 104 4.44 20.54 -10.52
CA SER A 104 5.21 21.03 -11.65
C SER A 104 6.39 20.11 -11.89
N LEU A 105 6.55 19.62 -13.12
CA LEU A 105 7.63 18.71 -13.50
C LEU A 105 8.88 19.50 -13.90
N LEU A 106 10.06 18.99 -13.55
CA LEU A 106 11.34 19.66 -13.82
C LEU A 106 11.65 19.76 -15.32
N ASP A 107 11.39 18.66 -16.06
CA ASP A 107 11.67 18.52 -17.48
C ASP A 107 10.39 18.55 -18.32
N GLY A 108 9.47 19.48 -18.03
CA GLY A 108 8.24 19.64 -18.78
C GLY A 108 8.49 19.87 -20.27
N GLY A 109 7.71 19.17 -21.13
CA GLY A 109 7.88 19.16 -22.59
C GLY A 109 8.75 18.00 -23.10
N THR A 110 9.36 17.20 -22.20
CA THR A 110 10.08 15.97 -22.53
C THR A 110 9.36 14.77 -21.94
N GLU A 111 9.19 13.73 -22.72
CA GLU A 111 8.55 12.49 -22.25
C GLU A 111 9.43 11.83 -21.17
N GLN A 112 8.85 11.61 -19.99
CA GLN A 112 9.54 11.07 -18.82
C GLN A 112 8.63 10.18 -17.97
N GLU A 113 9.24 9.23 -17.23
CA GLU A 113 8.53 8.42 -16.24
C GLU A 113 8.30 9.22 -14.95
N VAL A 114 7.07 9.17 -14.49
CA VAL A 114 6.63 9.79 -13.23
C VAL A 114 6.02 8.74 -12.32
N THR A 115 6.41 8.78 -11.06
CA THR A 115 5.78 7.98 -9.99
C THR A 115 5.32 8.89 -8.87
N ILE A 116 4.04 8.82 -8.52
CA ILE A 116 3.49 9.48 -7.34
C ILE A 116 3.24 8.43 -6.27
N TYR A 117 3.94 8.51 -5.15
CA TYR A 117 3.69 7.70 -3.97
C TYR A 117 2.52 8.29 -3.20
N LEU A 118 1.50 7.47 -2.92
CA LEU A 118 0.26 7.88 -2.28
C LEU A 118 0.32 7.74 -0.76
N PRO A 119 -0.49 8.53 -0.01
CA PRO A 119 -0.50 8.51 1.44
C PRO A 119 -0.88 7.14 2.01
N PHE A 120 -0.28 6.75 3.12
CA PHE A 120 -0.64 5.54 3.88
C PHE A 120 -1.61 5.82 5.04
N THR A 121 -2.01 7.08 5.23
CA THR A 121 -2.75 7.60 6.40
C THR A 121 -4.24 7.79 6.16
N ALA A 122 -4.71 7.53 4.94
CA ALA A 122 -6.11 7.70 4.56
C ALA A 122 -6.52 6.73 3.45
N GLU A 123 -7.80 6.48 3.35
CA GLU A 123 -8.46 5.93 2.18
C GLU A 123 -8.90 7.09 1.29
N LEU A 124 -8.49 7.08 0.03
CA LEU A 124 -8.73 8.18 -0.91
C LEU A 124 -9.39 7.68 -2.18
N ALA A 125 -10.36 8.45 -2.65
CA ALA A 125 -10.88 8.36 -4.01
C ALA A 125 -10.24 9.45 -4.88
N PHE A 126 -9.86 9.12 -6.12
CA PHE A 126 -9.16 10.01 -7.04
C PHE A 126 -10.00 10.31 -8.27
N SER A 127 -9.96 11.55 -8.72
CA SER A 127 -10.72 12.03 -9.89
C SER A 127 -10.03 13.21 -10.57
N ALA A 128 -10.62 13.71 -11.66
CA ALA A 128 -10.21 14.91 -12.37
C ALA A 128 -8.69 14.95 -12.67
N PHE A 129 -8.18 13.84 -13.21
CA PHE A 129 -6.79 13.73 -13.66
C PHE A 129 -6.51 14.70 -14.81
N SER A 130 -5.29 15.26 -14.86
CA SER A 130 -4.84 16.00 -16.04
C SER A 130 -4.71 15.06 -17.24
N GLU A 131 -4.79 15.63 -18.43
CA GLU A 131 -4.57 14.89 -19.69
C GLU A 131 -3.10 14.51 -19.88
N GLY A 132 -2.82 13.59 -20.81
CA GLY A 132 -1.46 13.24 -21.21
C GLY A 132 -0.74 12.31 -20.24
N LEU A 133 -1.44 11.64 -19.33
CA LEU A 133 -0.88 10.61 -18.45
C LEU A 133 -0.99 9.25 -19.15
N LYS A 134 0.13 8.71 -19.65
CA LYS A 134 0.19 7.39 -20.31
C LYS A 134 0.55 6.33 -19.28
N PRO A 135 -0.32 5.35 -18.96
CA PRO A 135 -0.03 4.33 -17.96
C PRO A 135 1.24 3.52 -18.27
N ILE A 136 1.98 3.14 -17.24
CA ILE A 136 3.09 2.20 -17.36
C ILE A 136 2.55 0.79 -17.14
N GLU A 137 2.90 -0.14 -18.04
CA GLU A 137 2.48 -1.54 -17.96
C GLU A 137 3.04 -2.23 -16.70
N LYS A 138 2.18 -3.00 -16.00
CA LYS A 138 2.60 -3.79 -14.83
C LYS A 138 3.59 -4.91 -15.16
N THR A 139 3.74 -5.26 -16.42
CA THR A 139 4.75 -6.22 -16.91
C THR A 139 6.19 -5.72 -16.77
N ALA A 140 6.38 -4.44 -16.49
CA ALA A 140 7.72 -3.85 -16.24
C ALA A 140 8.35 -4.29 -14.89
N TYR A 141 7.57 -4.92 -14.00
CA TYR A 141 8.11 -5.43 -12.73
C TYR A 141 8.84 -6.76 -12.91
N SER A 142 9.87 -6.98 -12.08
CA SER A 142 10.63 -8.25 -12.02
C SER A 142 9.83 -9.39 -11.40
N GLY A 143 8.76 -9.07 -10.66
CA GLY A 143 7.88 -10.03 -10.02
C GLY A 143 6.89 -9.33 -9.08
N ARG A 144 6.11 -10.12 -8.35
CA ARG A 144 5.03 -9.67 -7.46
C ARG A 144 5.22 -10.18 -6.06
N ILE A 145 5.12 -9.29 -5.08
CA ILE A 145 5.24 -9.62 -3.66
C ILE A 145 3.92 -9.28 -2.94
N LEU A 146 3.38 -10.24 -2.22
CA LEU A 146 2.40 -9.99 -1.19
C LEU A 146 3.15 -9.75 0.12
N TRP A 147 2.98 -8.57 0.71
CA TRP A 147 3.65 -8.19 1.95
C TRP A 147 2.65 -8.04 3.08
N LEU A 148 2.66 -8.96 4.03
CA LEU A 148 1.87 -8.88 5.26
C LEU A 148 2.72 -8.32 6.39
N GLY A 149 2.15 -7.45 7.18
CA GLY A 149 2.89 -6.85 8.28
C GLY A 149 2.05 -5.93 9.17
N ASP A 150 2.74 -5.30 10.08
CA ASP A 150 2.16 -4.38 11.07
C ASP A 150 2.35 -2.89 10.69
N SER A 151 2.46 -2.02 11.70
CA SER A 151 2.67 -0.57 11.52
C SER A 151 3.98 -0.23 10.80
N ILE A 152 5.01 -1.05 10.92
CA ILE A 152 6.30 -0.84 10.26
C ILE A 152 6.12 -1.04 8.75
N SER A 153 5.42 -2.10 8.37
CA SER A 153 5.09 -2.40 6.98
C SER A 153 4.13 -1.38 6.38
N GLN A 154 3.12 -0.94 7.13
CA GLN A 154 2.20 0.12 6.68
C GLN A 154 2.92 1.44 6.45
N GLY A 155 4.03 1.69 7.16
CA GLY A 155 4.80 2.93 7.08
C GLY A 155 4.40 3.97 8.12
N MET A 156 3.72 3.57 9.20
CA MET A 156 3.29 4.50 10.26
C MET A 156 4.49 5.24 10.85
N HIS A 157 4.31 6.55 11.05
CA HIS A 157 5.32 7.52 11.50
C HIS A 157 6.42 7.84 10.47
N ALA A 158 6.41 7.28 9.26
CA ALA A 158 7.22 7.82 8.18
C ALA A 158 6.69 9.20 7.75
N LEU A 159 7.60 10.11 7.39
CA LEU A 159 7.22 11.44 6.91
C LEU A 159 6.76 11.39 5.45
N HIS A 160 7.31 10.44 4.69
CA HIS A 160 7.15 10.30 3.25
C HIS A 160 6.71 8.90 2.89
N PRO A 161 5.66 8.71 2.07
CA PRO A 161 5.24 7.38 1.63
C PRO A 161 6.31 6.68 0.79
N SER A 162 7.09 7.42 0.02
CA SER A 162 8.21 6.89 -0.76
C SER A 162 9.37 6.36 0.09
N GLN A 163 9.49 6.78 1.34
CA GLN A 163 10.56 6.42 2.27
C GLN A 163 10.12 5.39 3.32
N THR A 164 8.93 4.82 3.17
CA THR A 164 8.54 3.65 3.95
C THR A 164 9.38 2.43 3.56
N LEU A 165 9.50 1.45 4.46
CA LEU A 165 10.24 0.20 4.18
C LEU A 165 9.80 -0.42 2.85
N VAL A 166 8.49 -0.60 2.67
CA VAL A 166 7.94 -1.23 1.46
C VAL A 166 8.13 -0.32 0.23
N GLY A 167 7.99 0.99 0.37
CA GLY A 167 8.24 1.95 -0.71
C GLY A 167 9.68 1.91 -1.23
N ILE A 168 10.67 1.84 -0.32
CA ILE A 168 12.08 1.72 -0.67
C ILE A 168 12.37 0.38 -1.35
N LEU A 169 11.90 -0.73 -0.77
CA LEU A 169 12.16 -2.06 -1.29
C LEU A 169 11.52 -2.30 -2.67
N GLY A 170 10.27 -1.84 -2.86
CA GLY A 170 9.58 -1.95 -4.15
C GLY A 170 10.35 -1.26 -5.27
N ARG A 171 10.84 -0.05 -5.00
CA ARG A 171 11.67 0.72 -5.95
C ARG A 171 13.03 0.05 -6.21
N THR A 172 13.71 -0.38 -5.14
CA THR A 172 15.04 -0.97 -5.24
C THR A 172 15.03 -2.33 -5.94
N TRP A 173 14.06 -3.16 -5.65
CA TRP A 173 13.94 -4.51 -6.22
C TRP A 173 13.20 -4.54 -7.56
N LYS A 174 12.51 -3.47 -7.92
CA LYS A 174 11.63 -3.40 -9.10
C LYS A 174 10.53 -4.46 -9.07
N TYR A 175 9.97 -4.72 -7.90
CA TYR A 175 8.82 -5.61 -7.70
C TYR A 175 7.53 -4.81 -7.52
N GLU A 176 6.42 -5.33 -8.06
CA GLU A 176 5.10 -4.88 -7.63
C GLU A 176 4.84 -5.46 -6.23
N ILE A 177 4.75 -4.60 -5.22
CA ILE A 177 4.48 -5.02 -3.84
C ILE A 177 3.08 -4.57 -3.46
N ILE A 178 2.19 -5.52 -3.13
CA ILE A 178 0.94 -5.21 -2.46
C ILE A 178 1.21 -5.21 -0.96
N ASN A 179 1.19 -4.02 -0.38
CA ASN A 179 1.46 -3.81 1.03
C ASN A 179 0.20 -4.01 1.86
N GLN A 180 0.01 -5.17 2.46
CA GLN A 180 -1.06 -5.49 3.40
C GLN A 180 -0.64 -5.32 4.87
N GLY A 181 0.28 -4.39 5.15
CA GLY A 181 0.61 -3.97 6.51
C GLY A 181 -0.53 -3.22 7.16
N VAL A 182 -0.92 -3.60 8.40
CA VAL A 182 -1.96 -2.97 9.20
C VAL A 182 -1.43 -2.67 10.60
N GLY A 183 -1.38 -1.39 10.96
CA GLY A 183 -0.82 -0.98 12.25
C GLY A 183 -1.51 -1.62 13.46
N GLY A 184 -0.71 -2.14 14.36
CA GLY A 184 -1.19 -2.81 15.58
C GLY A 184 -1.63 -4.26 15.36
N CYS A 185 -1.50 -4.81 14.14
CA CYS A 185 -1.84 -6.20 13.90
C CYS A 185 -0.72 -7.15 14.33
N GLY A 186 -1.11 -8.34 14.78
CA GLY A 186 -0.25 -9.49 15.03
C GLY A 186 -0.72 -10.70 14.22
N TYR A 187 -0.08 -11.84 14.42
CA TYR A 187 -0.41 -13.09 13.72
C TYR A 187 -1.88 -13.53 13.90
N LYS A 188 -2.47 -13.24 15.05
CA LYS A 188 -3.89 -13.56 15.35
C LYS A 188 -4.88 -12.75 14.51
N ASP A 189 -4.48 -11.55 14.06
CA ASP A 189 -5.38 -10.59 13.41
C ASP A 189 -5.40 -10.74 11.88
N ILE A 190 -4.42 -11.42 11.29
CA ILE A 190 -4.27 -11.52 9.84
C ILE A 190 -5.47 -12.24 9.23
N CYS A 191 -6.01 -11.66 8.16
CA CYS A 191 -6.92 -12.39 7.29
C CYS A 191 -6.15 -13.50 6.56
N ARG A 192 -6.56 -14.74 6.76
CA ARG A 192 -5.92 -15.94 6.18
C ARG A 192 -6.46 -16.32 4.80
N ASP A 193 -7.28 -15.47 4.21
CA ASP A 193 -7.70 -15.63 2.82
C ASP A 193 -6.62 -15.05 1.88
N PHE A 194 -5.87 -15.93 1.25
CA PHE A 194 -4.84 -15.62 0.27
C PHE A 194 -5.36 -15.72 -1.18
N THR A 195 -6.65 -15.47 -1.41
CA THR A 195 -7.27 -15.50 -2.72
C THR A 195 -7.38 -14.09 -3.30
N TYR A 196 -6.73 -13.84 -4.42
CA TYR A 196 -6.60 -12.51 -5.04
C TYR A 196 -7.09 -12.45 -6.49
N GLY A 197 -8.07 -13.29 -6.85
CA GLY A 197 -8.57 -13.36 -8.23
C GLY A 197 -7.45 -13.72 -9.22
N ASP A 198 -7.26 -12.90 -10.23
CA ASP A 198 -6.23 -13.10 -11.27
C ASP A 198 -4.84 -12.56 -10.86
N TRP A 199 -4.72 -11.93 -9.70
CA TRP A 199 -3.42 -11.46 -9.20
C TRP A 199 -2.72 -12.58 -8.42
N HIS A 200 -1.58 -13.02 -8.89
CA HIS A 200 -0.80 -14.11 -8.30
C HIS A 200 0.57 -13.58 -7.86
N PRO A 201 0.87 -13.55 -6.55
CA PRO A 201 2.20 -13.18 -6.04
C PRO A 201 3.22 -14.31 -6.25
N ASP A 202 4.45 -13.93 -6.59
CA ASP A 202 5.59 -14.83 -6.68
C ASP A 202 6.19 -15.13 -5.29
N LEU A 203 6.08 -14.15 -4.37
CA LEU A 203 6.59 -14.25 -3.01
C LEU A 203 5.57 -13.73 -1.99
N LEU A 204 5.51 -14.38 -0.85
CA LEU A 204 4.85 -13.92 0.37
C LEU A 204 5.91 -13.47 1.37
N VAL A 205 5.84 -12.24 1.86
CA VAL A 205 6.68 -11.72 2.94
C VAL A 205 5.83 -11.50 4.19
N LEU A 206 6.26 -12.03 5.31
CA LEU A 206 5.65 -11.87 6.62
C LEU A 206 6.60 -11.09 7.55
N LEU A 207 6.26 -9.86 7.90
CA LEU A 207 6.95 -9.03 8.88
C LEU A 207 5.99 -8.72 10.03
N LEU A 208 5.90 -9.62 10.99
CA LEU A 208 4.97 -9.61 12.11
C LEU A 208 5.67 -10.05 13.40
N GLY A 209 4.94 -9.99 14.50
CA GLY A 209 5.41 -10.43 15.81
C GLY A 209 5.69 -9.30 16.79
N THR A 210 5.91 -8.08 16.30
CA THR A 210 6.18 -6.91 17.15
C THR A 210 5.03 -6.62 18.12
N ASN A 211 3.79 -6.80 17.70
CA ASN A 211 2.60 -6.57 18.52
C ASN A 211 2.14 -7.81 19.29
N ASP A 212 2.68 -8.99 18.96
CA ASP A 212 2.35 -10.24 19.63
C ASP A 212 3.19 -10.45 20.89
N THR A 213 4.38 -9.84 20.98
CA THR A 213 5.35 -10.02 22.08
C THR A 213 5.26 -8.95 23.16
N GLY A 214 4.39 -7.93 23.01
CA GLY A 214 4.26 -6.80 23.91
C GLY A 214 3.30 -6.96 25.09
N PRO A 215 2.11 -7.55 24.93
CA PRO A 215 1.18 -7.76 26.02
C PRO A 215 1.61 -8.92 26.92
N ALA A 216 1.58 -8.69 28.24
CA ALA A 216 1.88 -9.73 29.24
C ALA A 216 0.95 -10.96 29.18
N ASP A 217 -0.09 -10.91 28.36
CA ASP A 217 -1.19 -11.87 28.32
C ASP A 217 -1.05 -12.96 27.21
N VAL A 218 -0.06 -12.84 26.32
CA VAL A 218 0.16 -13.86 25.28
C VAL A 218 1.25 -14.82 25.73
N SER A 219 0.88 -16.06 26.03
CA SER A 219 1.86 -17.11 26.32
C SER A 219 2.67 -17.47 25.07
N TRP A 220 3.89 -17.97 25.28
CA TRP A 220 4.75 -18.43 24.18
C TRP A 220 4.08 -19.50 23.33
N ASP A 221 3.35 -20.43 23.96
CA ASP A 221 2.62 -21.50 23.25
C ASP A 221 1.51 -20.94 22.37
N ALA A 222 0.75 -19.94 22.89
CA ALA A 222 -0.29 -19.28 22.12
C ALA A 222 0.29 -18.51 20.91
N TYR A 223 1.42 -17.82 21.09
CA TYR A 223 2.13 -17.14 20.00
C TYR A 223 2.58 -18.14 18.93
N GLN A 224 3.23 -19.25 19.34
CA GLN A 224 3.66 -20.28 18.40
C GLN A 224 2.48 -20.89 17.63
N ALA A 225 1.35 -21.14 18.31
CA ALA A 225 0.16 -21.66 17.66
C ALA A 225 -0.37 -20.72 16.57
N GLN A 226 -0.43 -19.43 16.85
CA GLN A 226 -0.87 -18.40 15.87
C GLN A 226 0.06 -18.30 14.66
N VAL A 227 1.40 -18.35 14.89
CA VAL A 227 2.39 -18.38 13.80
C VAL A 227 2.22 -19.63 12.94
N ARG A 228 2.09 -20.82 13.55
CA ARG A 228 1.88 -22.07 12.81
C ARG A 228 0.62 -22.02 11.97
N GLU A 229 -0.50 -21.64 12.55
CA GLU A 229 -1.78 -21.52 11.84
C GLU A 229 -1.68 -20.55 10.64
N CYS A 230 -0.99 -19.43 10.79
CA CYS A 230 -0.75 -18.52 9.68
C CYS A 230 0.10 -19.16 8.57
N LEU A 231 1.15 -19.88 8.95
CA LEU A 231 2.03 -20.55 7.98
C LEU A 231 1.36 -21.73 7.29
N ASP A 232 0.57 -22.51 8.01
CA ASP A 232 -0.21 -23.63 7.44
C ASP A 232 -1.18 -23.11 6.36
N CYS A 233 -1.92 -22.05 6.65
CA CYS A 233 -2.79 -21.41 5.66
C CYS A 233 -1.99 -20.82 4.47
N ALA A 234 -0.83 -20.24 4.71
CA ALA A 234 0.02 -19.72 3.64
C ALA A 234 0.55 -20.85 2.73
N GLN A 235 0.92 -22.00 3.30
CA GLN A 235 1.44 -23.15 2.55
C GLN A 235 0.37 -23.87 1.70
N GLU A 236 -0.92 -23.58 1.89
CA GLU A 236 -1.97 -24.03 0.98
C GLU A 236 -1.89 -23.33 -0.40
N ARG A 237 -1.22 -22.18 -0.48
CA ARG A 237 -1.16 -21.31 -1.67
C ARG A 237 0.25 -21.04 -2.17
N PHE A 238 1.24 -21.12 -1.29
CA PHE A 238 2.64 -20.80 -1.57
C PHE A 238 3.53 -22.00 -1.27
N LEU A 239 4.49 -22.26 -2.12
CA LEU A 239 5.57 -23.20 -1.81
C LEU A 239 6.44 -22.63 -0.68
N ALA A 240 7.11 -23.49 0.07
CA ALA A 240 7.95 -23.06 1.21
C ALA A 240 9.07 -22.09 0.79
N ASP A 241 9.61 -22.24 -0.42
CA ASP A 241 10.63 -21.36 -0.99
C ASP A 241 10.07 -20.02 -1.52
N GLN A 242 8.76 -19.85 -1.55
CA GLN A 242 8.10 -18.58 -1.86
C GLN A 242 7.76 -17.77 -0.61
N ILE A 243 7.91 -18.33 0.60
CA ILE A 243 7.57 -17.66 1.86
C ILE A 243 8.87 -17.09 2.48
N ARG A 244 8.83 -15.83 2.88
CA ARG A 244 9.90 -15.12 3.58
C ARG A 244 9.40 -14.62 4.91
N LEU A 245 10.03 -15.05 5.99
CA LEU A 245 9.79 -14.56 7.34
C LEU A 245 10.86 -13.55 7.71
N ILE A 246 10.43 -12.37 8.14
CA ILE A 246 11.31 -11.37 8.73
C ILE A 246 11.00 -11.33 10.22
N SER A 247 12.01 -11.59 11.04
CA SER A 247 11.85 -11.55 12.50
C SER A 247 11.44 -10.15 12.97
N PRO A 248 10.65 -10.04 14.05
CA PRO A 248 10.37 -8.75 14.67
C PRO A 248 11.67 -8.00 15.00
N PHE A 249 11.64 -6.68 14.85
CA PHE A 249 12.76 -5.85 15.28
C PHE A 249 12.91 -5.94 16.80
N TRP A 250 14.16 -6.14 17.22
CA TRP A 250 14.46 -6.16 18.65
C TRP A 250 14.14 -4.81 19.29
N ARG A 251 13.47 -4.86 20.43
CA ARG A 251 13.18 -3.68 21.26
C ARG A 251 13.97 -3.87 22.55
N GLY A 252 14.95 -2.99 22.78
CA GLY A 252 15.76 -2.93 24.01
C GLY A 252 14.94 -2.71 25.27
#